data_cae0398d42788d0dee4f73c877a853f0
#
_entry.id   cae0398d42788d0dee4f73c877a853f0
#
_cell.length_a   1.000
_cell.length_b   1.000
_cell.length_c   1.000
_cell.angle_alpha   90.00
_cell.angle_beta   90.00
_cell.angle_gamma   90.00
#
_symmetry.space_group_name_H-M   'P 1'
#
loop_
_entity.id
_entity.type
_entity.pdbx_description
1 polymer ?
#
loop_
_entity_poly.entity_id
_entity_poly.type
_entity_poly.pdbx_seq_one_letter_code
_entity_poly.pdbx_strand_id
1 'polypeptide(L)'
;MDKNEDVEIEYWCNGNKRSEVRYNCNGKEEGLRTDWYESGAKEREAHYKNGIAEGLRTDWYESGAKKMECRNKTWEDRLGNTYTNLHGKKTEWYESGAKKSECKYSTGRITGIANTWYESGQIEFEIPFKIGVRHGVEIKWSESGKIESEDFYEEGRSKGKLPLNYTSKNWPTHK
;
A
#
# COMPACT_ATOMS: atom_id res chain seq x y z
N MET A 1 28.33 -2.81 -25.95
CA MET A 1 28.48 -1.47 -25.37
C MET A 1 27.87 -1.55 -23.99
N ASP A 2 28.75 -1.63 -22.99
CA ASP A 2 28.35 -1.71 -21.60
C ASP A 2 27.57 -0.43 -21.25
N LYS A 3 26.32 -0.60 -20.82
CA LYS A 3 25.56 0.48 -20.23
C LYS A 3 26.29 0.82 -18.92
N ASN A 4 27.01 1.94 -18.87
CA ASN A 4 27.50 2.50 -17.62
C ASN A 4 26.25 2.84 -16.80
N GLU A 5 25.85 1.93 -15.91
CA GLU A 5 24.92 2.21 -14.83
C GLU A 5 25.75 2.80 -13.69
N ASP A 6 25.57 4.07 -13.42
CA ASP A 6 26.21 4.71 -12.26
C ASP A 6 25.47 4.24 -11.01
N VAL A 7 26.22 3.75 -10.03
CA VAL A 7 25.67 3.36 -8.72
C VAL A 7 26.17 4.36 -7.68
N GLU A 8 25.25 5.00 -6.99
CA GLU A 8 25.51 5.89 -5.88
C GLU A 8 25.19 5.18 -4.56
N ILE A 9 26.14 5.23 -3.63
CA ILE A 9 25.97 4.64 -2.29
C ILE A 9 26.22 5.73 -1.27
N GLU A 10 25.23 5.98 -0.42
CA GLU A 10 25.37 6.83 0.74
C GLU A 10 25.56 5.98 2.00
N TYR A 11 26.22 6.56 3.00
CA TYR A 11 26.50 5.91 4.28
C TYR A 11 26.02 6.77 5.44
N TRP A 12 25.58 6.09 6.50
CA TRP A 12 25.37 6.71 7.80
C TRP A 12 26.70 7.09 8.46
N CYS A 13 26.68 7.97 9.47
CA CYS A 13 27.86 8.39 10.20
C CYS A 13 28.63 7.23 10.87
N ASN A 14 27.93 6.12 11.16
CA ASN A 14 28.52 4.91 11.73
C ASN A 14 29.16 3.97 10.69
N GLY A 15 29.16 4.33 9.41
CA GLY A 15 29.72 3.56 8.30
C GLY A 15 28.79 2.52 7.67
N ASN A 16 27.59 2.31 8.21
CA ASN A 16 26.61 1.44 7.58
C ASN A 16 26.02 2.10 6.31
N LYS A 17 25.66 1.30 5.32
CA LYS A 17 24.96 1.82 4.14
C LYS A 17 23.64 2.48 4.55
N ARG A 18 23.34 3.63 3.92
CA ARG A 18 22.10 4.37 4.05
C ARG A 18 21.21 4.19 2.84
N SER A 19 21.80 4.33 1.63
CA SER A 19 21.08 4.13 0.38
C SER A 19 22.00 3.55 -0.71
N GLU A 20 21.42 2.80 -1.62
CA GLU A 20 22.04 2.37 -2.88
C GLU A 20 21.06 2.64 -4.01
N VAL A 21 21.46 3.48 -4.94
CA VAL A 21 20.66 3.96 -6.05
C VAL A 21 21.42 3.74 -7.35
N ARG A 22 20.74 3.30 -8.39
CA ARG A 22 21.28 3.15 -9.73
C ARG A 22 20.70 4.20 -10.65
N TYR A 23 21.53 4.73 -11.53
CA TYR A 23 21.14 5.76 -12.48
C TYR A 23 21.38 5.29 -13.91
N ASN A 24 20.49 5.68 -14.81
CA ASN A 24 20.70 5.50 -16.24
C ASN A 24 21.60 6.60 -16.83
N CYS A 25 21.92 6.50 -18.10
CA CYS A 25 22.77 7.45 -18.82
C CYS A 25 22.23 8.90 -18.85
N ASN A 26 20.99 9.13 -18.47
CA ASN A 26 20.37 10.46 -18.37
C ASN A 26 20.36 10.98 -16.91
N GLY A 27 21.05 10.31 -15.97
CA GLY A 27 21.11 10.69 -14.55
C GLY A 27 19.78 10.47 -13.81
N LYS A 28 18.91 9.60 -14.30
CA LYS A 28 17.62 9.27 -13.65
C LYS A 28 17.71 7.92 -12.98
N GLU A 29 17.09 7.77 -11.80
CA GLU A 29 17.00 6.50 -11.07
C GLU A 29 16.46 5.38 -11.99
N GLU A 30 17.14 4.24 -11.99
CA GLU A 30 16.81 3.08 -12.82
C GLU A 30 17.08 1.78 -12.08
N GLY A 31 16.14 0.85 -12.07
CA GLY A 31 16.28 -0.44 -11.39
C GLY A 31 15.92 -0.40 -9.92
N LEU A 32 16.58 -1.25 -9.14
CA LEU A 32 16.32 -1.39 -7.70
C LEU A 32 17.05 -0.31 -6.91
N ARG A 33 16.30 0.44 -6.10
CA ARG A 33 16.82 1.27 -5.01
C ARG A 33 16.60 0.55 -3.70
N THR A 34 17.63 0.55 -2.84
CA THR A 34 17.55 0.02 -1.48
C THR A 34 17.96 1.08 -0.47
N ASP A 35 17.17 1.27 0.56
CA ASP A 35 17.46 2.14 1.70
C ASP A 35 17.60 1.27 2.96
N TRP A 36 18.46 1.67 3.91
CA TRP A 36 18.74 0.96 5.17
C TRP A 36 18.62 1.88 6.35
N TYR A 37 18.20 1.33 7.48
CA TYR A 37 18.28 1.96 8.79
C TYR A 37 19.74 2.16 9.21
N GLU A 38 19.98 3.01 10.19
CA GLU A 38 21.32 3.26 10.74
C GLU A 38 21.92 1.99 11.39
N SER A 39 21.10 1.08 11.88
CA SER A 39 21.51 -0.24 12.37
C SER A 39 22.07 -1.17 11.26
N GLY A 40 21.86 -0.83 9.99
CA GLY A 40 22.22 -1.66 8.85
C GLY A 40 21.11 -2.62 8.40
N ALA A 41 19.98 -2.68 9.12
CA ALA A 41 18.81 -3.43 8.68
C ALA A 41 18.18 -2.74 7.46
N LYS A 42 17.60 -3.54 6.56
CA LYS A 42 16.91 -3.00 5.38
C LYS A 42 15.64 -2.25 5.80
N GLU A 43 15.46 -1.02 5.26
CA GLU A 43 14.28 -0.19 5.50
C GLU A 43 13.29 -0.26 4.34
N ARG A 44 13.80 -0.20 3.10
CA ARG A 44 12.97 -0.15 1.89
C ARG A 44 13.68 -0.74 0.68
N GLU A 45 12.91 -1.37 -0.18
CA GLU A 45 13.25 -1.63 -1.57
C GLU A 45 12.13 -1.14 -2.49
N ALA A 46 12.51 -0.47 -3.59
CA ALA A 46 11.56 -0.03 -4.60
C ALA A 46 12.24 -0.05 -5.97
N HIS A 47 11.45 -0.36 -7.01
CA HIS A 47 11.92 -0.30 -8.39
C HIS A 47 11.61 1.05 -9.01
N TYR A 48 12.57 1.57 -9.77
CA TYR A 48 12.48 2.83 -10.49
C TYR A 48 12.75 2.62 -11.98
N LYS A 49 12.09 3.43 -12.79
CA LYS A 49 12.32 3.50 -14.24
C LYS A 49 12.28 4.96 -14.66
N ASN A 50 13.40 5.45 -15.21
CA ASN A 50 13.55 6.85 -15.61
C ASN A 50 13.22 7.86 -14.49
N GLY A 51 13.60 7.56 -13.24
CA GLY A 51 13.33 8.41 -12.07
C GLY A 51 11.92 8.28 -11.48
N ILE A 52 11.12 7.36 -12.00
CA ILE A 52 9.72 7.17 -11.58
C ILE A 52 9.59 5.80 -10.91
N ALA A 53 9.01 5.78 -9.71
CA ALA A 53 8.76 4.52 -8.99
C ALA A 53 7.76 3.64 -9.78
N GLU A 54 8.19 2.44 -10.17
CA GLU A 54 7.38 1.48 -10.93
C GLU A 54 7.59 0.06 -10.40
N GLY A 55 6.54 -0.70 -10.22
CA GLY A 55 6.63 -2.08 -9.75
C GLY A 55 6.48 -2.24 -8.26
N LEU A 56 7.10 -3.27 -7.72
CA LEU A 56 7.00 -3.64 -6.31
C LEU A 56 7.79 -2.68 -5.43
N ARG A 57 7.19 -2.28 -4.31
CA ARG A 57 7.84 -1.63 -3.18
C ARG A 57 7.57 -2.45 -1.93
N THR A 58 8.62 -2.69 -1.16
CA THR A 58 8.54 -3.35 0.16
C THR A 58 9.25 -2.48 1.18
N ASP A 59 8.61 -2.22 2.31
CA ASP A 59 9.19 -1.57 3.47
C ASP A 59 9.29 -2.57 4.63
N TRP A 60 10.30 -2.45 5.48
CA TRP A 60 10.52 -3.31 6.66
C TRP A 60 10.61 -2.46 7.92
N TYR A 61 10.33 -3.06 9.04
CA TYR A 61 10.69 -2.57 10.36
C TYR A 61 12.20 -2.76 10.58
N GLU A 62 12.76 -2.06 11.54
CA GLU A 62 14.18 -2.18 11.87
C GLU A 62 14.54 -3.59 12.41
N SER A 63 13.57 -4.29 12.99
CA SER A 63 13.68 -5.72 13.36
C SER A 63 13.83 -6.68 12.17
N GLY A 64 13.65 -6.18 10.93
CA GLY A 64 13.66 -6.98 9.70
C GLY A 64 12.29 -7.59 9.34
N ALA A 65 11.28 -7.44 10.19
CA ALA A 65 9.92 -7.86 9.87
C ALA A 65 9.34 -6.99 8.75
N LYS A 66 8.56 -7.58 7.84
CA LYS A 66 7.91 -6.83 6.75
C LYS A 66 6.86 -5.86 7.33
N LYS A 67 6.91 -4.59 6.91
CA LYS A 67 6.03 -3.52 7.35
C LYS A 67 4.95 -3.21 6.33
N MET A 68 5.31 -3.15 5.05
CA MET A 68 4.39 -2.81 3.98
C MET A 68 4.86 -3.37 2.65
N GLU A 69 3.91 -3.78 1.83
CA GLU A 69 4.13 -4.15 0.43
C GLU A 69 3.04 -3.53 -0.44
N CYS A 70 3.44 -2.89 -1.51
CA CYS A 70 2.53 -2.33 -2.50
C CYS A 70 3.17 -2.34 -3.89
N ARG A 71 2.38 -2.02 -4.90
CA ARG A 71 2.87 -1.90 -6.27
C ARG A 71 2.49 -0.55 -6.85
N ASN A 72 3.46 0.10 -7.48
CA ASN A 72 3.25 1.27 -8.30
C ASN A 72 3.12 0.86 -9.77
N LYS A 73 2.25 1.53 -10.50
CA LYS A 73 2.11 1.39 -11.93
C LYS A 73 2.11 2.77 -12.58
N THR A 74 2.88 2.87 -13.65
CA THR A 74 3.00 4.08 -14.45
C THR A 74 2.16 3.92 -15.72
N TRP A 75 1.52 4.99 -16.14
CA TRP A 75 0.84 5.11 -17.42
C TRP A 75 0.99 6.52 -17.97
N GLU A 76 0.86 6.62 -19.28
CA GLU A 76 0.96 7.84 -20.03
C GLU A 76 -0.43 8.21 -20.60
N ASP A 77 -0.80 9.49 -20.53
CA ASP A 77 -2.01 9.97 -21.15
C ASP A 77 -1.79 10.26 -22.65
N ARG A 78 -2.86 10.65 -23.34
CA ARG A 78 -2.81 10.96 -24.79
C ARG A 78 -1.96 12.18 -25.12
N LEU A 79 -1.59 12.98 -24.13
CA LEU A 79 -0.76 14.18 -24.28
C LEU A 79 0.71 13.92 -23.92
N GLY A 80 1.07 12.67 -23.56
CA GLY A 80 2.41 12.28 -23.16
C GLY A 80 2.74 12.58 -21.69
N ASN A 81 1.74 12.96 -20.87
CA ASN A 81 1.98 13.15 -19.45
C ASN A 81 2.04 11.79 -18.72
N THR A 82 3.06 11.64 -17.89
CA THR A 82 3.30 10.42 -17.13
C THR A 82 2.74 10.54 -15.72
N TYR A 83 1.98 9.55 -15.30
CA TYR A 83 1.37 9.46 -13.96
C TYR A 83 1.77 8.15 -13.31
N THR A 84 2.13 8.21 -12.02
CA THR A 84 2.42 7.02 -11.22
C THR A 84 1.50 6.98 -10.02
N ASN A 85 0.86 5.84 -9.81
CA ASN A 85 -0.06 5.63 -8.71
C ASN A 85 0.00 4.19 -8.18
N LEU A 86 -0.48 4.00 -6.97
CA LEU A 86 -0.69 2.67 -6.42
C LEU A 86 -1.68 1.87 -7.30
N HIS A 87 -1.33 0.63 -7.57
CA HIS A 87 -2.13 -0.30 -8.37
C HIS A 87 -2.04 -1.72 -7.81
N GLY A 88 -3.17 -2.40 -7.76
CA GLY A 88 -3.24 -3.74 -7.19
C GLY A 88 -3.31 -3.71 -5.65
N LYS A 89 -2.85 -4.76 -5.05
CA LYS A 89 -2.92 -4.99 -3.60
C LYS A 89 -1.88 -4.17 -2.86
N LYS A 90 -2.27 -3.57 -1.72
CA LYS A 90 -1.39 -3.04 -0.69
C LYS A 90 -1.68 -3.80 0.59
N THR A 91 -0.64 -4.29 1.25
CA THR A 91 -0.72 -4.99 2.54
C THR A 91 0.24 -4.32 3.52
N GLU A 92 -0.19 -4.13 4.75
CA GLU A 92 0.62 -3.68 5.87
C GLU A 92 0.58 -4.73 6.98
N TRP A 93 1.66 -4.84 7.73
CA TRP A 93 1.82 -5.78 8.84
C TRP A 93 2.23 -5.04 10.10
N TYR A 94 1.90 -5.59 11.24
CA TYR A 94 2.49 -5.25 12.52
C TYR A 94 3.93 -5.76 12.58
N GLU A 95 4.70 -5.26 13.50
CA GLU A 95 6.09 -5.72 13.69
C GLU A 95 6.17 -7.18 14.14
N SER A 96 5.15 -7.70 14.81
CA SER A 96 4.97 -9.13 15.11
C SER A 96 4.79 -10.03 13.88
N GLY A 97 4.61 -9.42 12.68
CA GLY A 97 4.32 -10.13 11.44
C GLY A 97 2.83 -10.40 11.19
N ALA A 98 1.96 -10.12 12.16
CA ALA A 98 0.52 -10.21 11.97
C ALA A 98 0.05 -9.18 10.93
N LYS A 99 -0.95 -9.52 10.12
CA LYS A 99 -1.50 -8.59 9.12
C LYS A 99 -2.23 -7.45 9.82
N LYS A 100 -1.93 -6.20 9.41
CA LYS A 100 -2.52 -4.97 9.95
C LYS A 100 -3.60 -4.41 9.04
N SER A 101 -3.32 -4.33 7.74
CA SER A 101 -4.28 -3.82 6.76
C SER A 101 -4.08 -4.45 5.39
N GLU A 102 -5.16 -4.54 4.63
CA GLU A 102 -5.13 -4.96 3.23
C GLU A 102 -6.20 -4.22 2.44
N CYS A 103 -5.81 -3.64 1.31
CA CYS A 103 -6.74 -3.00 0.39
C CYS A 103 -6.25 -3.12 -1.05
N LYS A 104 -7.14 -2.85 -2.00
CA LYS A 104 -6.82 -2.87 -3.43
C LYS A 104 -6.93 -1.47 -4.00
N TYR A 105 -5.96 -1.10 -4.83
CA TYR A 105 -5.92 0.15 -5.56
C TYR A 105 -6.14 -0.06 -7.05
N SER A 106 -6.87 0.86 -7.66
CA SER A 106 -6.95 1.03 -9.11
C SER A 106 -6.73 2.50 -9.41
N THR A 107 -5.72 2.81 -10.23
CA THR A 107 -5.36 4.20 -10.58
C THR A 107 -5.23 5.14 -9.38
N GLY A 108 -4.55 4.68 -8.30
CA GLY A 108 -4.31 5.44 -7.07
C GLY A 108 -5.51 5.55 -6.13
N ARG A 109 -6.65 4.96 -6.46
CA ARG A 109 -7.87 4.99 -5.65
C ARG A 109 -8.19 3.61 -5.07
N ILE A 110 -8.56 3.55 -3.81
CA ILE A 110 -9.00 2.31 -3.17
C ILE A 110 -10.29 1.83 -3.86
N THR A 111 -10.38 0.52 -4.09
CA THR A 111 -11.55 -0.13 -4.70
C THR A 111 -11.82 -1.47 -4.03
N GLY A 112 -13.08 -1.85 -3.95
CA GLY A 112 -13.48 -3.06 -3.25
C GLY A 112 -13.47 -2.89 -1.73
N ILE A 113 -13.15 -3.94 -1.00
CA ILE A 113 -13.16 -3.94 0.46
C ILE A 113 -11.73 -3.69 0.96
N ALA A 114 -11.57 -2.75 1.90
CA ALA A 114 -10.39 -2.57 2.71
C ALA A 114 -10.63 -3.21 4.07
N ASN A 115 -9.71 -4.06 4.50
CA ASN A 115 -9.76 -4.75 5.78
C ASN A 115 -8.65 -4.25 6.69
N THR A 116 -8.93 -4.11 7.98
CA THR A 116 -7.93 -3.98 9.03
C THR A 116 -8.09 -5.08 10.08
N TRP A 117 -7.01 -5.38 10.76
CA TRP A 117 -6.97 -6.40 11.80
C TRP A 117 -6.27 -5.85 13.04
N TYR A 118 -6.71 -6.30 14.19
CA TYR A 118 -5.96 -6.20 15.43
C TYR A 118 -4.68 -7.04 15.33
N GLU A 119 -3.72 -6.77 16.17
CA GLU A 119 -2.46 -7.52 16.20
C GLU A 119 -2.66 -9.00 16.59
N SER A 120 -3.74 -9.31 17.33
CA SER A 120 -4.21 -10.67 17.60
C SER A 120 -4.65 -11.46 16.38
N GLY A 121 -4.80 -10.78 15.21
CA GLY A 121 -5.28 -11.36 13.95
C GLY A 121 -6.81 -11.33 13.79
N GLN A 122 -7.55 -10.87 14.81
CA GLN A 122 -8.99 -10.64 14.70
C GLN A 122 -9.27 -9.47 13.75
N ILE A 123 -10.26 -9.60 12.87
CA ILE A 123 -10.68 -8.49 12.00
C ILE A 123 -11.18 -7.32 12.86
N GLU A 124 -10.76 -6.10 12.52
CA GLU A 124 -11.16 -4.87 13.19
C GLU A 124 -12.18 -4.10 12.35
N PHE A 125 -11.85 -3.85 11.07
CA PHE A 125 -12.76 -3.17 10.14
C PHE A 125 -12.85 -3.90 8.81
N GLU A 126 -14.04 -3.87 8.25
CA GLU A 126 -14.33 -4.11 6.84
C GLU A 126 -14.97 -2.86 6.26
N ILE A 127 -14.27 -2.19 5.34
CA ILE A 127 -14.66 -0.89 4.81
C ILE A 127 -14.79 -1.00 3.30
N PRO A 128 -16.01 -0.91 2.75
CA PRO A 128 -16.21 -0.95 1.32
C PRO A 128 -15.93 0.41 0.66
N PHE A 129 -15.22 0.35 -0.48
CA PHE A 129 -14.87 1.50 -1.29
C PHE A 129 -15.32 1.37 -2.74
N LYS A 130 -15.80 2.46 -3.30
CA LYS A 130 -16.07 2.64 -4.73
C LYS A 130 -15.32 3.88 -5.21
N ILE A 131 -14.33 3.67 -6.09
CA ILE A 131 -13.52 4.74 -6.70
C ILE A 131 -12.94 5.73 -5.66
N GLY A 132 -12.37 5.20 -4.57
CA GLY A 132 -11.68 5.99 -3.53
C GLY A 132 -12.56 6.56 -2.44
N VAL A 133 -13.87 6.38 -2.50
CA VAL A 133 -14.81 6.84 -1.46
C VAL A 133 -15.52 5.68 -0.78
N ARG A 134 -15.83 5.79 0.51
CA ARG A 134 -16.61 4.78 1.24
C ARG A 134 -17.98 4.65 0.59
N HIS A 135 -18.39 3.43 0.29
CA HIS A 135 -19.68 3.15 -0.33
C HIS A 135 -20.14 1.76 0.05
N GLY A 136 -21.12 1.69 0.95
CA GLY A 136 -21.68 0.46 1.50
C GLY A 136 -21.63 0.42 3.01
N VAL A 137 -21.67 -0.77 3.59
CA VAL A 137 -21.68 -0.98 5.03
C VAL A 137 -20.26 -1.15 5.53
N GLU A 138 -19.83 -0.22 6.37
CA GLU A 138 -18.62 -0.36 7.17
C GLU A 138 -18.99 -1.13 8.44
N ILE A 139 -18.25 -2.19 8.72
CA ILE A 139 -18.44 -3.00 9.94
C ILE A 139 -17.20 -2.87 10.79
N LYS A 140 -17.41 -2.62 12.08
CA LYS A 140 -16.36 -2.64 13.10
C LYS A 140 -16.60 -3.77 14.07
N TRP A 141 -15.55 -4.54 14.37
CA TRP A 141 -15.54 -5.55 15.40
C TRP A 141 -14.61 -5.18 16.54
N SER A 142 -14.96 -5.60 17.74
CA SER A 142 -14.03 -5.62 18.85
C SER A 142 -12.98 -6.72 18.68
N GLU A 143 -11.91 -6.66 19.44
CA GLU A 143 -10.86 -7.67 19.42
C GLU A 143 -11.39 -9.07 19.84
N SER A 144 -12.49 -9.15 20.60
CA SER A 144 -13.20 -10.40 20.93
C SER A 144 -14.08 -10.94 19.79
N GLY A 145 -14.13 -10.26 18.62
CA GLY A 145 -14.92 -10.66 17.46
C GLY A 145 -16.40 -10.25 17.51
N LYS A 146 -16.80 -9.41 18.48
CA LYS A 146 -18.17 -8.90 18.57
C LYS A 146 -18.33 -7.66 17.71
N ILE A 147 -19.41 -7.55 16.94
CA ILE A 147 -19.73 -6.34 16.17
C ILE A 147 -19.98 -5.17 17.13
N GLU A 148 -19.25 -4.08 16.95
CA GLU A 148 -19.39 -2.81 17.69
C GLU A 148 -20.24 -1.80 16.94
N SER A 149 -20.06 -1.71 15.61
CA SER A 149 -20.87 -0.82 14.78
C SER A 149 -21.05 -1.35 13.36
N GLU A 150 -22.16 -0.94 12.75
CA GLU A 150 -22.48 -1.11 11.34
C GLU A 150 -22.98 0.23 10.82
N ASP A 151 -22.19 0.91 10.00
CA ASP A 151 -22.50 2.23 9.46
C ASP A 151 -22.60 2.19 7.95
N PHE A 152 -23.67 2.76 7.41
CA PHE A 152 -23.89 2.81 5.98
C PHE A 152 -23.34 4.09 5.36
N TYR A 153 -22.55 3.94 4.30
CA TYR A 153 -21.96 5.03 3.53
C TYR A 153 -22.45 5.03 2.09
N GLU A 154 -22.75 6.20 1.57
CA GLU A 154 -23.06 6.43 0.18
C GLU A 154 -22.24 7.62 -0.32
N GLU A 155 -21.44 7.38 -1.37
CA GLU A 155 -20.56 8.40 -1.96
C GLU A 155 -19.69 9.16 -0.94
N GLY A 156 -19.14 8.43 0.04
CA GLY A 156 -18.27 8.96 1.08
C GLY A 156 -19.00 9.62 2.27
N ARG A 157 -20.33 9.74 2.23
CA ARG A 157 -21.12 10.35 3.29
C ARG A 157 -21.77 9.28 4.15
N SER A 158 -21.61 9.40 5.48
CA SER A 158 -22.34 8.52 6.40
C SER A 158 -23.84 8.80 6.31
N LYS A 159 -24.62 7.75 6.25
CA LYS A 159 -26.10 7.75 6.31
C LYS A 159 -26.62 7.20 7.64
N GLY A 160 -25.70 6.92 8.57
CA GLY A 160 -26.02 6.32 9.86
C GLY A 160 -26.18 4.80 9.80
N LYS A 161 -26.92 4.22 10.74
CA LYS A 161 -27.17 2.79 10.79
C LYS A 161 -27.94 2.31 9.58
N LEU A 162 -27.70 1.06 9.19
CA LEU A 162 -28.39 0.42 8.07
C LEU A 162 -29.93 0.66 8.12
N PRO A 163 -30.53 1.09 6.99
CA PRO A 163 -31.99 1.09 6.88
C PRO A 163 -32.52 -0.34 7.04
N LEU A 164 -33.63 -0.50 7.78
CA LEU A 164 -34.26 -1.81 8.05
C LEU A 164 -34.57 -2.64 6.81
N ASN A 165 -34.58 -2.03 5.63
CA ASN A 165 -34.87 -2.65 4.34
C ASN A 165 -33.62 -3.00 3.53
N TYR A 166 -32.43 -2.78 4.06
CA TYR A 166 -31.17 -3.06 3.38
C TYR A 166 -30.79 -4.52 3.63
N THR A 167 -30.95 -5.37 2.62
CA THR A 167 -30.49 -6.75 2.70
C THR A 167 -29.13 -6.88 2.04
N SER A 168 -28.23 -7.69 2.61
CA SER A 168 -26.92 -8.03 2.07
C SER A 168 -26.94 -8.59 0.63
N LYS A 169 -28.15 -8.93 0.10
CA LYS A 169 -28.34 -9.37 -1.28
C LYS A 169 -28.09 -8.29 -2.34
N ASN A 170 -28.07 -7.01 -1.97
CA ASN A 170 -27.83 -5.91 -2.89
C ASN A 170 -26.36 -5.52 -2.99
N TRP A 171 -25.48 -6.27 -2.32
CA TRP A 171 -24.05 -6.08 -2.37
C TRP A 171 -23.43 -6.89 -3.52
N PRO A 172 -22.59 -6.30 -4.37
CA PRO A 172 -21.83 -7.08 -5.33
C PRO A 172 -20.78 -7.91 -4.57
N THR A 173 -21.16 -9.12 -4.17
CA THR A 173 -20.21 -10.15 -3.79
C THR A 173 -19.40 -10.48 -5.04
N HIS A 174 -18.22 -9.90 -5.16
CA HIS A 174 -17.27 -10.37 -6.16
C HIS A 174 -16.80 -11.77 -5.72
N LYS A 175 -17.41 -12.80 -6.37
CA LYS A 175 -16.84 -14.14 -6.46
C LYS A 175 -15.52 -14.07 -7.23
#